data_386a557b72e83f36ab208c1bb38f2c8c
#
_entry.id   386a557b72e83f36ab208c1bb38f2c8c
#
_cell.length_a   1.000
_cell.length_b   1.000
_cell.length_c   1.000
_cell.angle_alpha   90.00
_cell.angle_beta   90.00
_cell.angle_gamma   90.00
#
_symmetry.space_group_name_H-M   'P 1'
#
loop_
_entity.id
_entity.type
_entity.pdbx_description
1 polymer ?
#
loop_
_entity_poly.entity_id
_entity_poly.type
_entity_poly.pdbx_seq_one_letter_code
_entity_poly.pdbx_strand_id
1 'polypeptide(L)'
;AVDVMPEIDDNIDVEINDSDIRVDIYRSSGPGGQGVNTTDSAVRITHIPTGIVVTCQNERSQIRNKEKALEVLKGKLLLLEKEKQDEKINGIKGEQLSNGWGSAKRSYVLCPYTLVKDNNSGYESSNVSGILNGEIEEMLEFGIKE
;
A
#
# COMPACT_ATOMS: atom_id res chain seq x y z
N ALA A 1 -17.59 -13.48 -4.69
CA ALA A 1 -16.26 -13.52 -4.06
C ALA A 1 -16.37 -12.97 -2.64
N VAL A 2 -15.60 -13.51 -1.72
CA VAL A 2 -15.46 -13.01 -0.34
C VAL A 2 -14.00 -12.65 -0.18
N ASP A 3 -13.72 -11.41 0.23
CA ASP A 3 -12.39 -10.89 0.50
C ASP A 3 -12.32 -10.52 1.99
N VAL A 4 -11.30 -10.98 2.68
CA VAL A 4 -11.08 -10.70 4.10
C VAL A 4 -9.81 -9.90 4.25
N MET A 5 -9.94 -8.70 4.80
CA MET A 5 -8.82 -7.79 5.03
C MET A 5 -8.73 -7.42 6.50
N PRO A 6 -7.52 -7.28 7.05
CA PRO A 6 -7.36 -6.68 8.36
C PRO A 6 -7.84 -5.22 8.34
N GLU A 7 -8.45 -4.76 9.40
CA GLU A 7 -8.74 -3.35 9.62
C GLU A 7 -7.40 -2.63 9.83
N ILE A 8 -7.14 -1.63 9.02
CA ILE A 8 -5.89 -0.87 9.06
C ILE A 8 -6.24 0.55 9.44
N ASP A 9 -5.60 1.06 10.49
CA ASP A 9 -5.73 2.47 10.88
C ASP A 9 -5.15 3.38 9.79
N ASP A 10 -6.01 4.19 9.18
CA ASP A 10 -5.65 5.16 8.13
C ASP A 10 -4.85 6.38 8.66
N ASN A 11 -4.60 6.45 9.96
CA ASN A 11 -3.85 7.54 10.57
C ASN A 11 -2.33 7.36 10.39
N ILE A 12 -1.86 7.74 9.23
CA ILE A 12 -0.42 7.86 8.98
C ILE A 12 -0.01 9.28 9.36
N ASP A 13 0.57 9.46 10.53
CA ASP A 13 1.21 10.73 10.90
C ASP A 13 2.72 10.61 10.68
N VAL A 14 3.25 11.49 9.84
CA VAL A 14 4.68 11.52 9.53
C VAL A 14 5.29 12.68 10.29
N GLU A 15 6.05 12.36 11.32
CA GLU A 15 6.91 13.32 12.03
C GLU A 15 8.28 13.38 11.35
N ILE A 16 8.72 14.61 11.05
CA ILE A 16 10.05 14.87 10.50
C ILE A 16 10.92 15.43 11.61
N ASN A 17 11.95 14.69 12.01
CA ASN A 17 12.92 15.19 12.97
C ASN A 17 13.97 16.06 12.26
N ASP A 18 14.38 17.14 12.87
CA ASP A 18 15.42 18.03 12.31
C ASP A 18 16.78 17.32 12.15
N SER A 19 17.04 16.26 12.91
CA SER A 19 18.23 15.41 12.77
C SER A 19 18.27 14.59 11.50
N ASP A 20 17.09 14.29 10.93
CA ASP A 20 16.93 13.40 9.77
C ASP A 20 16.93 14.19 8.44
N ILE A 21 17.02 15.50 8.53
CA ILE A 21 17.06 16.38 7.36
C ILE A 21 18.40 17.11 7.23
N ARG A 22 18.89 17.17 6.00
CA ARG A 22 20.00 18.03 5.63
C ARG A 22 19.48 19.17 4.74
N VAL A 23 19.78 20.40 5.12
CA VAL A 23 19.38 21.61 4.40
C VAL A 23 20.60 22.22 3.74
N ASP A 24 20.59 22.26 2.41
CA ASP A 24 21.63 22.92 1.60
C ASP A 24 21.02 24.17 0.93
N ILE A 25 21.72 25.28 1.01
CA ILE A 25 21.33 26.56 0.41
C ILE A 25 22.22 26.79 -0.80
N TYR A 26 21.63 27.22 -1.91
CA TYR A 26 22.36 27.46 -3.14
C TYR A 26 21.73 28.63 -3.96
N ARG A 27 22.46 29.10 -4.96
CA ARG A 27 21.95 30.08 -5.88
C ARG A 27 20.97 29.48 -6.86
N SER A 28 19.80 30.10 -6.99
CA SER A 28 18.85 29.72 -8.03
C SER A 28 19.46 29.91 -9.41
N SER A 29 19.44 28.86 -10.23
CA SER A 29 19.84 28.96 -11.65
C SER A 29 18.60 28.96 -12.53
N GLY A 30 18.39 30.01 -13.29
CA GLY A 30 17.30 30.12 -14.25
C GLY A 30 17.53 31.26 -15.29
N PRO A 31 16.89 31.20 -16.47
CA PRO A 31 16.93 32.27 -17.47
C PRO A 31 16.03 33.41 -17.00
N GLY A 32 16.53 34.24 -16.07
CA GLY A 32 15.73 35.33 -15.54
C GLY A 32 16.57 36.54 -15.14
N GLY A 33 16.02 37.72 -15.31
CA GLY A 33 16.66 39.04 -15.18
C GLY A 33 17.29 39.34 -13.80
N GLN A 34 17.70 40.58 -13.62
CA GLN A 34 18.61 41.16 -12.60
C GLN A 34 18.43 40.77 -11.12
N GLY A 35 17.42 39.93 -10.73
CA GLY A 35 17.21 39.53 -9.33
C GLY A 35 17.44 38.07 -9.04
N VAL A 36 17.52 37.20 -10.07
CA VAL A 36 17.58 35.75 -9.90
C VAL A 36 18.98 35.23 -9.53
N ASN A 37 20.02 35.95 -9.98
CA ASN A 37 21.41 35.50 -9.80
C ASN A 37 22.15 36.14 -8.62
N THR A 38 21.48 36.97 -7.80
CA THR A 38 22.14 37.77 -6.73
C THR A 38 21.86 37.26 -5.31
N THR A 39 20.85 36.47 -5.10
CA THR A 39 20.48 35.99 -3.74
C THR A 39 20.50 34.48 -3.66
N ASP A 40 21.18 33.95 -2.62
CA ASP A 40 21.19 32.54 -2.29
C ASP A 40 19.85 32.17 -1.58
N SER A 41 18.76 32.13 -2.38
CA SER A 41 17.41 31.87 -1.87
C SER A 41 16.90 30.46 -2.13
N ALA A 42 17.57 29.70 -3.01
CA ALA A 42 17.17 28.32 -3.30
C ALA A 42 17.58 27.38 -2.18
N VAL A 43 16.67 26.51 -1.80
CA VAL A 43 16.83 25.52 -0.72
C VAL A 43 16.66 24.13 -1.26
N ARG A 44 17.58 23.23 -0.87
CA ARG A 44 17.50 21.79 -1.06
C ARG A 44 17.41 21.12 0.29
N ILE A 45 16.40 20.30 0.48
CA ILE A 45 16.25 19.48 1.68
C ILE A 45 16.41 18.02 1.26
N THR A 46 17.32 17.33 1.93
CA THR A 46 17.54 15.89 1.77
C THR A 46 17.12 15.19 3.06
N HIS A 47 16.19 14.25 2.95
CA HIS A 47 15.83 13.37 4.06
C HIS A 47 16.79 12.19 4.08
N ILE A 48 17.64 12.11 5.10
CA ILE A 48 18.77 11.16 5.18
C ILE A 48 18.30 9.71 5.17
N PRO A 49 17.27 9.29 5.97
CA PRO A 49 16.86 7.90 6.04
C PRO A 49 16.25 7.34 4.73
N THR A 50 15.52 8.16 3.97
CA THR A 50 14.86 7.73 2.73
C THR A 50 15.59 8.15 1.47
N GLY A 51 16.56 9.06 1.57
CA GLY A 51 17.27 9.63 0.42
C GLY A 51 16.42 10.58 -0.44
N ILE A 52 15.20 10.93 0.00
CA ILE A 52 14.33 11.83 -0.75
C ILE A 52 14.90 13.23 -0.74
N VAL A 53 15.02 13.81 -1.94
CA VAL A 53 15.50 15.20 -2.14
C VAL A 53 14.37 16.06 -2.63
N VAL A 54 14.22 17.24 -2.02
CA VAL A 54 13.26 18.28 -2.41
C VAL A 54 14.02 19.57 -2.62
N THR A 55 13.76 20.27 -3.73
CA THR A 55 14.33 21.58 -4.02
C THR A 55 13.22 22.60 -4.19
N CYS A 56 13.38 23.79 -3.60
CA CYS A 56 12.45 24.91 -3.75
C CYS A 56 13.23 26.20 -4.03
N GLN A 57 12.83 26.90 -5.10
CA GLN A 57 13.48 28.15 -5.53
C GLN A 57 12.46 29.20 -6.01
N ASN A 58 11.17 28.99 -5.73
CA ASN A 58 10.10 29.81 -6.31
C ASN A 58 9.94 31.17 -5.62
N GLU A 59 10.40 31.29 -4.38
CA GLU A 59 10.27 32.51 -3.59
C GLU A 59 11.62 33.25 -3.50
N ARG A 60 11.56 34.56 -3.30
CA ARG A 60 12.76 35.37 -3.04
C ARG A 60 13.28 35.21 -1.61
N SER A 61 12.46 34.69 -0.71
CA SER A 61 12.78 34.44 0.70
C SER A 61 13.25 33.02 0.89
N GLN A 62 14.46 32.85 1.41
CA GLN A 62 15.02 31.54 1.81
C GLN A 62 14.14 30.81 2.84
N ILE A 63 13.57 31.54 3.80
CA ILE A 63 12.71 31.00 4.86
C ILE A 63 11.46 30.39 4.23
N ARG A 64 10.80 31.11 3.32
CA ARG A 64 9.61 30.60 2.63
C ARG A 64 9.92 29.41 1.74
N ASN A 65 11.07 29.38 1.08
CA ASN A 65 11.50 28.24 0.29
C ASN A 65 11.76 27.02 1.17
N LYS A 66 12.34 27.19 2.38
CA LYS A 66 12.53 26.12 3.36
C LYS A 66 11.19 25.57 3.85
N GLU A 67 10.26 26.42 4.22
CA GLU A 67 8.92 26.01 4.66
C GLU A 67 8.19 25.19 3.59
N LYS A 68 8.15 25.70 2.35
CA LYS A 68 7.54 24.99 1.22
C LYS A 68 8.25 23.66 0.91
N ALA A 69 9.58 23.64 1.00
CA ALA A 69 10.32 22.40 0.76
C ALA A 69 10.03 21.34 1.84
N LEU A 70 9.86 21.76 3.10
CA LEU A 70 9.44 20.85 4.19
C LEU A 70 8.02 20.32 3.98
N GLU A 71 7.09 21.17 3.55
CA GLU A 71 5.72 20.75 3.24
C GLU A 71 5.68 19.72 2.11
N VAL A 72 6.42 19.96 1.03
CA VAL A 72 6.54 19.00 -0.07
C VAL A 72 7.23 17.71 0.36
N LEU A 73 8.24 17.81 1.23
CA LEU A 73 8.90 16.62 1.80
C LEU A 73 7.93 15.78 2.62
N LYS A 74 7.15 16.43 3.48
CA LYS A 74 6.11 15.75 4.30
C LYS A 74 5.11 15.02 3.40
N GLY A 75 4.64 15.65 2.34
CA GLY A 75 3.76 15.01 1.35
C GLY A 75 4.37 13.80 0.66
N LYS A 76 5.66 13.87 0.29
CA LYS A 76 6.36 12.74 -0.33
C LYS A 76 6.60 11.58 0.64
N LEU A 77 6.92 11.87 1.90
CA LEU A 77 7.10 10.85 2.93
C LEU A 77 5.78 10.13 3.23
N LEU A 78 4.68 10.89 3.29
CA LEU A 78 3.34 10.34 3.49
C LEU A 78 2.93 9.40 2.35
N LEU A 79 3.22 9.77 1.10
CA LEU A 79 3.00 8.90 -0.07
C LEU A 79 3.80 7.61 0.02
N LEU A 80 5.08 7.71 0.36
CA LEU A 80 5.97 6.55 0.49
C LEU A 80 5.49 5.60 1.61
N GLU A 81 5.02 6.14 2.74
CA GLU A 81 4.51 5.32 3.83
C GLU A 81 3.18 4.64 3.44
N LYS A 82 2.33 5.33 2.68
CA LYS A 82 1.11 4.77 2.13
C LYS A 82 1.40 3.65 1.13
N GLU A 83 2.37 3.84 0.22
CA GLU A 83 2.81 2.79 -0.71
C GLU A 83 3.31 1.54 0.02
N LYS A 84 4.13 1.70 1.07
CA LYS A 84 4.58 0.58 1.91
C LYS A 84 3.44 -0.13 2.62
N GLN A 85 2.42 0.62 3.06
CA GLN A 85 1.23 0.05 3.68
C GLN A 85 0.42 -0.76 2.65
N ASP A 86 0.23 -0.22 1.45
CA ASP A 86 -0.46 -0.90 0.35
C ASP A 86 0.30 -2.18 -0.09
N GLU A 87 1.63 -2.16 -0.14
CA GLU A 87 2.45 -3.35 -0.41
C GLU A 87 2.27 -4.43 0.66
N LYS A 88 2.23 -4.06 1.95
CA LYS A 88 1.96 -4.98 3.06
C LYS A 88 0.56 -5.60 2.92
N ILE A 89 -0.45 -4.78 2.62
CA ILE A 89 -1.83 -5.23 2.40
C ILE A 89 -1.89 -6.22 1.24
N ASN A 90 -1.27 -5.88 0.11
CA ASN A 90 -1.24 -6.75 -1.07
C ASN A 90 -0.49 -8.06 -0.80
N GLY A 91 0.58 -8.02 0.02
CA GLY A 91 1.28 -9.22 0.47
C GLY A 91 0.42 -10.14 1.35
N ILE A 92 -0.49 -9.58 2.16
CA ILE A 92 -1.43 -10.33 3.00
C ILE A 92 -2.61 -10.87 2.16
N LYS A 93 -3.08 -10.10 1.19
CA LYS A 93 -4.18 -10.52 0.29
C LYS A 93 -3.85 -11.75 -0.54
N GLY A 94 -2.58 -12.00 -0.82
CA GLY A 94 -2.18 -13.01 -1.78
C GLY A 94 -2.62 -12.68 -3.22
N GLU A 95 -2.44 -13.64 -4.11
CA GLU A 95 -2.82 -13.50 -5.52
C GLU A 95 -4.35 -13.47 -5.66
N GLN A 96 -4.90 -12.36 -6.13
CA GLN A 96 -6.34 -12.22 -6.33
C GLN A 96 -6.76 -13.07 -7.53
N LEU A 97 -7.33 -14.23 -7.24
CA LEU A 97 -7.84 -15.14 -8.27
C LEU A 97 -9.00 -14.47 -9.02
N SER A 98 -8.92 -14.48 -10.35
CA SER A 98 -10.00 -13.97 -11.20
C SER A 98 -11.29 -14.77 -10.96
N ASN A 99 -12.44 -14.09 -10.95
CA ASN A 99 -13.76 -14.75 -10.85
C ASN A 99 -14.09 -15.56 -12.13
N GLY A 100 -13.22 -16.51 -12.46
CA GLY A 100 -13.37 -17.42 -13.58
C GLY A 100 -13.88 -18.80 -13.14
N TRP A 101 -14.35 -19.59 -14.10
CA TRP A 101 -14.86 -20.93 -13.84
C TRP A 101 -13.83 -21.90 -13.23
N GLY A 102 -12.54 -21.62 -13.40
CA GLY A 102 -11.43 -22.40 -12.86
C GLY A 102 -11.02 -22.04 -11.42
N SER A 103 -11.50 -20.90 -10.87
CA SER A 103 -11.12 -20.40 -9.54
C SER A 103 -12.22 -20.56 -8.48
N ALA A 104 -13.19 -21.45 -8.73
CA ALA A 104 -14.21 -21.76 -7.75
C ALA A 104 -13.59 -22.47 -6.54
N LYS A 105 -13.79 -21.94 -5.33
CA LYS A 105 -13.34 -22.58 -4.10
C LYS A 105 -14.04 -23.91 -3.85
N ARG A 106 -15.35 -23.96 -4.11
CA ARG A 106 -16.17 -25.17 -3.96
C ARG A 106 -17.06 -25.39 -5.16
N SER A 107 -17.27 -26.64 -5.49
CA SER A 107 -18.14 -27.10 -6.56
C SER A 107 -19.24 -27.99 -5.98
N TYR A 108 -20.49 -27.71 -6.34
CA TYR A 108 -21.66 -28.49 -5.93
C TYR A 108 -22.31 -29.11 -7.14
N VAL A 109 -22.36 -30.43 -7.19
CA VAL A 109 -23.07 -31.18 -8.22
C VAL A 109 -24.31 -31.78 -7.57
N LEU A 110 -25.49 -31.50 -8.16
CA LEU A 110 -26.78 -31.93 -7.63
C LEU A 110 -27.45 -33.01 -8.50
N CYS A 111 -27.04 -33.13 -9.76
CA CYS A 111 -27.56 -34.04 -10.74
C CYS A 111 -26.51 -34.33 -11.81
N PRO A 112 -26.30 -35.56 -12.32
CA PRO A 112 -27.04 -36.80 -12.05
C PRO A 112 -26.65 -37.52 -10.73
N TYR A 113 -25.58 -37.07 -10.07
CA TYR A 113 -25.12 -37.55 -8.77
C TYR A 113 -24.92 -36.34 -7.84
N THR A 114 -24.89 -36.60 -6.52
CA THR A 114 -24.64 -35.57 -5.53
C THR A 114 -23.18 -35.58 -5.11
N LEU A 115 -22.49 -34.45 -5.24
CA LEU A 115 -21.10 -34.28 -4.82
C LEU A 115 -20.82 -32.82 -4.42
N VAL A 116 -20.15 -32.67 -3.30
CA VAL A 116 -19.47 -31.42 -2.95
C VAL A 116 -17.98 -31.67 -3.00
N LYS A 117 -17.26 -30.79 -3.68
CA LYS A 117 -15.81 -30.80 -3.75
C LYS A 117 -15.25 -29.44 -3.34
N ASP A 118 -14.35 -29.42 -2.37
CA ASP A 118 -13.51 -28.26 -2.08
C ASP A 118 -12.26 -28.35 -2.95
N ASN A 119 -12.06 -27.36 -3.83
CA ASN A 119 -10.97 -27.39 -4.80
C ASN A 119 -9.61 -27.03 -4.17
N ASN A 120 -9.60 -26.43 -2.99
CA ASN A 120 -8.36 -26.07 -2.28
C ASN A 120 -7.81 -27.26 -1.49
N SER A 121 -8.65 -27.88 -0.66
CA SER A 121 -8.25 -28.99 0.20
C SER A 121 -8.40 -30.36 -0.47
N GLY A 122 -9.08 -30.45 -1.62
CA GLY A 122 -9.37 -31.70 -2.28
C GLY A 122 -10.44 -32.57 -1.56
N TYR A 123 -11.08 -32.05 -0.51
CA TYR A 123 -12.14 -32.75 0.19
C TYR A 123 -13.35 -33.01 -0.70
N GLU A 124 -13.87 -34.24 -0.70
CA GLU A 124 -15.06 -34.62 -1.45
C GLU A 124 -16.08 -35.31 -0.55
N SER A 125 -17.35 -34.94 -0.68
CA SER A 125 -18.47 -35.57 0.07
C SER A 125 -19.71 -35.71 -0.80
N SER A 126 -20.44 -36.81 -0.64
CA SER A 126 -21.75 -37.01 -1.28
C SER A 126 -22.91 -36.41 -0.47
N ASN A 127 -22.68 -35.99 0.79
CA ASN A 127 -23.68 -35.39 1.65
C ASN A 127 -23.88 -33.91 1.37
N VAL A 128 -24.37 -33.59 0.18
CA VAL A 128 -24.60 -32.19 -0.26
C VAL A 128 -25.62 -31.50 0.64
N SER A 129 -26.70 -32.21 1.02
CA SER A 129 -27.77 -31.63 1.84
C SER A 129 -27.30 -31.28 3.24
N GLY A 130 -26.48 -32.11 3.88
CA GLY A 130 -25.90 -31.82 5.20
C GLY A 130 -24.98 -30.59 5.13
N ILE A 131 -24.10 -30.55 4.15
CA ILE A 131 -23.16 -29.43 3.97
C ILE A 131 -23.89 -28.09 3.70
N LEU A 132 -24.96 -28.11 2.90
CA LEU A 132 -25.79 -26.92 2.68
C LEU A 132 -26.57 -26.49 3.91
N ASN A 133 -26.91 -27.41 4.81
CA ASN A 133 -27.55 -27.14 6.10
C ASN A 133 -26.58 -26.76 7.22
N GLY A 134 -25.27 -26.71 6.93
CA GLY A 134 -24.26 -26.23 7.87
C GLY A 134 -23.38 -27.34 8.50
N GLU A 135 -23.49 -28.60 8.10
CA GLU A 135 -22.61 -29.72 8.54
C GLU A 135 -21.26 -29.62 7.79
N ILE A 136 -20.46 -28.62 8.11
CA ILE A 136 -19.18 -28.34 7.41
C ILE A 136 -17.94 -28.69 8.22
N GLU A 137 -18.10 -29.25 9.43
CA GLU A 137 -17.01 -29.50 10.38
C GLU A 137 -15.91 -30.38 9.78
N GLU A 138 -16.27 -31.54 9.20
CA GLU A 138 -15.32 -32.45 8.56
C GLU A 138 -14.52 -31.77 7.43
N MET A 139 -15.19 -30.94 6.63
CA MET A 139 -14.55 -30.20 5.53
C MET A 139 -13.55 -29.19 6.06
N LEU A 140 -13.87 -28.49 7.16
CA LEU A 140 -12.99 -27.51 7.79
C LEU A 140 -11.78 -28.22 8.44
N GLU A 141 -12.00 -29.31 9.16
CA GLU A 141 -10.91 -30.10 9.75
C GLU A 141 -9.95 -30.66 8.70
N PHE A 142 -10.47 -31.07 7.56
CA PHE A 142 -9.64 -31.58 6.46
C PHE A 142 -8.76 -30.47 5.87
N GLY A 143 -9.31 -29.27 5.73
CA GLY A 143 -8.57 -28.10 5.21
C GLY A 143 -7.52 -27.51 6.18
N ILE A 144 -7.59 -27.85 7.50
CA ILE A 144 -6.62 -27.39 8.50
C ILE A 144 -5.44 -28.37 8.63
N LYS A 145 -5.61 -29.63 8.24
CA LYS A 145 -4.59 -30.69 8.38
C LYS A 145 -3.51 -30.66 7.29
N GLU A 146 -3.67 -29.84 6.26
CA GLU A 146 -2.64 -29.51 5.27
C GLU A 146 -1.90 -28.22 5.64
#